data_3b197696fc038d8075fc4c00b5c7c4dc
#
_entry.id   3b197696fc038d8075fc4c00b5c7c4dc
#
_cell.length_a   1.000
_cell.length_b   1.000
_cell.length_c   1.000
_cell.angle_alpha   90.00
_cell.angle_beta   90.00
_cell.angle_gamma   90.00
#
_symmetry.space_group_name_H-M   'P 1'
#
loop_
_entity.id
_entity.type
_entity.pdbx_description
1 polymer ?
#
loop_
_entity_poly.entity_id
_entity_poly.type
_entity_poly.pdbx_seq_one_letter_code
_entity_poly.pdbx_strand_id
1 'polypeptide(L)'
;MRRTWLTPTSIIGLVALYIVMYIWQPGGVRLLIILTDVLSVAFAVLASTLALRASRMFEPGVPARRVWLLLGVGMSTWTAAELLWAYYRIVLDQAVPFPSVADILWALGYIAVLVTLWLQYRALGVGLSPRLKLTVLAIYSVMLAIIFVFLLWPILAEPGQVPTIEILLSAYSLIGDVIMAFIATLSLLVLWKGVVGRPWQYIVISILLVVIADLAFSYATWNKMYATGSNLLSGVVDVVYLSAYVVAAAGGYRQITLSLPQVIGNEV
;
A
#
# COMPACT_ATOMS: atom_id res chain seq x y z
N MET A 1 3.68 -9.34 29.88
CA MET A 1 3.01 -9.09 28.57
C MET A 1 3.23 -7.62 28.20
N ARG A 2 4.10 -7.31 27.23
CA ARG A 2 4.21 -5.94 26.71
C ARG A 2 2.92 -5.61 25.94
N ARG A 3 2.24 -4.53 26.35
CA ARG A 3 1.04 -4.03 25.67
C ARG A 3 1.40 -3.74 24.21
N THR A 4 0.79 -4.47 23.29
CA THR A 4 0.92 -4.21 21.84
C THR A 4 -0.02 -3.06 21.50
N TRP A 5 0.51 -1.91 21.13
CA TRP A 5 -0.26 -0.70 20.82
C TRP A 5 -1.06 -0.83 19.51
N LEU A 6 -0.48 -1.50 18.50
CA LEU A 6 -1.14 -1.77 17.22
C LEU A 6 -1.79 -3.16 17.24
N THR A 7 -2.91 -3.26 17.92
CA THR A 7 -3.78 -4.44 17.91
C THR A 7 -4.81 -4.34 16.78
N PRO A 8 -5.44 -5.44 16.34
CA PRO A 8 -6.56 -5.36 15.40
C PRO A 8 -7.65 -4.39 15.87
N THR A 9 -7.95 -4.37 17.17
CA THR A 9 -8.95 -3.48 17.75
C THR A 9 -8.55 -2.00 17.62
N SER A 10 -7.27 -1.66 17.86
CA SER A 10 -6.80 -0.27 17.70
C SER A 10 -6.78 0.17 16.24
N ILE A 11 -6.44 -0.73 15.31
CA ILE A 11 -6.51 -0.46 13.86
C ILE A 11 -7.97 -0.17 13.46
N ILE A 12 -8.91 -1.03 13.84
CA ILE A 12 -10.34 -0.84 13.56
C ILE A 12 -10.84 0.48 14.18
N GLY A 13 -10.44 0.79 15.41
CA GLY A 13 -10.81 2.04 16.08
C GLY A 13 -10.29 3.28 15.35
N LEU A 14 -9.05 3.26 14.88
CA LEU A 14 -8.46 4.35 14.10
C LEU A 14 -9.18 4.56 12.76
N VAL A 15 -9.44 3.47 12.04
CA VAL A 15 -10.15 3.53 10.76
C VAL A 15 -11.60 4.00 10.97
N ALA A 16 -12.28 3.51 12.00
CA ALA A 16 -13.64 3.96 12.33
C ALA A 16 -13.68 5.44 12.68
N LEU A 17 -12.72 5.93 13.49
CA LEU A 17 -12.60 7.35 13.81
C LEU A 17 -12.39 8.18 12.54
N TYR A 18 -11.54 7.72 11.63
CA TYR A 18 -11.29 8.40 10.37
C TYR A 18 -12.54 8.44 9.47
N ILE A 19 -13.30 7.34 9.40
CA ILE A 19 -14.60 7.30 8.69
C ILE A 19 -15.56 8.31 9.28
N VAL A 20 -15.67 8.38 10.61
CA VAL A 20 -16.55 9.37 11.30
C VAL A 20 -16.12 10.80 10.96
N MET A 21 -14.81 11.09 10.99
CA MET A 21 -14.28 12.40 10.58
C MET A 21 -14.60 12.72 9.12
N TYR A 22 -14.52 11.73 8.24
CA TYR A 22 -14.82 11.91 6.82
C TYR A 22 -16.30 12.19 6.57
N ILE A 23 -17.20 11.53 7.31
CA ILE A 23 -18.65 11.73 7.20
C ILE A 23 -19.08 13.06 7.84
N TRP A 24 -18.58 13.36 9.03
CA TRP A 24 -19.00 14.53 9.81
C TRP A 24 -18.32 15.83 9.36
N GLN A 25 -17.12 15.75 8.78
CA GLN A 25 -16.33 16.88 8.28
C GLN A 25 -16.25 18.07 9.28
N PRO A 26 -15.81 17.83 10.52
CA PRO A 26 -15.72 18.90 11.51
C PRO A 26 -14.74 19.97 11.02
N GLY A 27 -15.22 21.21 10.86
CA GLY A 27 -14.41 22.30 10.30
C GLY A 27 -14.36 22.39 8.77
N GLY A 28 -15.21 21.60 8.07
CA GLY A 28 -15.39 21.65 6.62
C GLY A 28 -14.32 20.90 5.82
N VAL A 29 -14.47 20.94 4.50
CA VAL A 29 -13.66 20.17 3.55
C VAL A 29 -12.17 20.51 3.63
N ARG A 30 -11.80 21.78 3.85
CA ARG A 30 -10.40 22.20 3.96
C ARG A 30 -9.68 21.53 5.13
N LEU A 31 -10.30 21.49 6.31
CA LEU A 31 -9.72 20.80 7.46
C LEU A 31 -9.67 19.29 7.23
N LEU A 32 -10.67 18.71 6.57
CA LEU A 32 -10.65 17.30 6.21
C LEU A 32 -9.46 16.96 5.29
N ILE A 33 -9.20 17.76 4.25
CA ILE A 33 -8.03 17.60 3.36
C ILE A 33 -6.73 17.60 4.18
N ILE A 34 -6.55 18.59 5.05
CA ILE A 34 -5.34 18.69 5.88
C ILE A 34 -5.19 17.44 6.77
N LEU A 35 -6.25 17.02 7.44
CA LEU A 35 -6.23 15.87 8.32
C LEU A 35 -5.96 14.57 7.56
N THR A 36 -6.58 14.39 6.39
CA THR A 36 -6.37 13.24 5.52
C THR A 36 -4.90 13.13 5.11
N ASP A 37 -4.35 14.20 4.56
CA ASP A 37 -2.98 14.21 4.04
C ASP A 37 -1.95 14.07 5.18
N VAL A 38 -2.14 14.77 6.31
CA VAL A 38 -1.25 14.65 7.47
C VAL A 38 -1.28 13.24 8.08
N LEU A 39 -2.45 12.62 8.19
CA LEU A 39 -2.56 11.26 8.70
C LEU A 39 -1.94 10.24 7.73
N SER A 40 -2.15 10.38 6.43
CA SER A 40 -1.52 9.52 5.42
C SER A 40 0.00 9.58 5.50
N VAL A 41 0.57 10.79 5.53
CA VAL A 41 2.02 11.00 5.71
C VAL A 41 2.50 10.40 7.03
N ALA A 42 1.81 10.66 8.14
CA ALA A 42 2.22 10.16 9.46
C ALA A 42 2.26 8.63 9.51
N PHE A 43 1.24 7.95 8.97
CA PHE A 43 1.22 6.48 8.93
C PHE A 43 2.16 5.90 7.88
N ALA A 44 2.41 6.59 6.76
CA ALA A 44 3.44 6.20 5.79
C ALA A 44 4.85 6.28 6.41
N VAL A 45 5.16 7.36 7.15
CA VAL A 45 6.40 7.49 7.94
C VAL A 45 6.52 6.38 8.98
N LEU A 46 5.44 6.08 9.69
CA LEU A 46 5.44 5.03 10.71
C LEU A 46 5.66 3.66 10.05
N ALA A 47 4.98 3.34 8.95
CA ALA A 47 5.13 2.08 8.23
C ALA A 47 6.55 1.89 7.70
N SER A 48 7.13 2.91 7.04
CA SER A 48 8.50 2.88 6.53
C SER A 48 9.53 2.72 7.65
N THR A 49 9.40 3.49 8.72
CA THR A 49 10.29 3.42 9.88
C THR A 49 10.25 2.06 10.56
N LEU A 50 9.06 1.48 10.76
CA LEU A 50 8.90 0.17 11.38
C LEU A 50 9.42 -0.96 10.48
N ALA A 51 9.25 -0.87 9.15
CA ALA A 51 9.84 -1.82 8.21
C ALA A 51 11.36 -1.77 8.22
N LEU A 52 11.96 -0.57 8.22
CA LEU A 52 13.42 -0.38 8.34
C LEU A 52 13.95 -0.88 9.69
N ARG A 53 13.22 -0.66 10.79
CA ARG A 53 13.59 -1.22 12.11
C ARG A 53 13.46 -2.73 12.13
N ALA A 54 12.42 -3.30 11.52
CA ALA A 54 12.24 -4.74 11.42
C ALA A 54 13.42 -5.41 10.67
N SER A 55 13.96 -4.74 9.63
CA SER A 55 15.15 -5.27 8.93
C SER A 55 16.37 -5.39 9.83
N ARG A 56 16.53 -4.48 10.82
CA ARG A 56 17.66 -4.48 11.77
C ARG A 56 17.56 -5.56 12.85
N MET A 57 16.41 -6.21 12.98
CA MET A 57 16.23 -7.34 13.90
C MET A 57 16.84 -8.65 13.37
N PHE A 58 17.37 -8.65 12.16
CA PHE A 58 18.01 -9.80 11.52
C PHE A 58 19.50 -9.53 11.30
N GLU A 59 20.33 -10.56 11.43
CA GLU A 59 21.76 -10.48 11.18
C GLU A 59 22.07 -10.08 9.72
N PRO A 60 23.23 -9.42 9.49
CA PRO A 60 23.72 -9.15 8.15
C PRO A 60 23.86 -10.44 7.31
N GLY A 61 23.35 -10.41 6.08
CA GLY A 61 23.41 -11.57 5.16
C GLY A 61 22.16 -12.45 5.17
N VAL A 62 21.33 -12.42 6.22
CA VAL A 62 20.09 -13.19 6.27
C VAL A 62 19.08 -12.67 5.24
N PRO A 63 18.46 -13.57 4.42
CA PRO A 63 17.48 -13.14 3.39
C PRO A 63 16.34 -12.26 3.95
N ALA A 64 15.83 -12.58 5.14
CA ALA A 64 14.76 -11.81 5.79
C ALA A 64 15.16 -10.34 6.01
N ARG A 65 16.43 -10.04 6.34
CA ARG A 65 16.91 -8.68 6.47
C ARG A 65 16.75 -7.89 5.18
N ARG A 66 17.14 -8.50 4.04
CA ARG A 66 17.03 -7.86 2.71
C ARG A 66 15.59 -7.58 2.34
N VAL A 67 14.70 -8.52 2.62
CA VAL A 67 13.27 -8.40 2.32
C VAL A 67 12.64 -7.25 3.10
N TRP A 68 12.88 -7.16 4.42
CA TRP A 68 12.40 -6.06 5.24
C TRP A 68 13.05 -4.71 4.90
N LEU A 69 14.34 -4.72 4.52
CA LEU A 69 15.03 -3.52 4.07
C LEU A 69 14.42 -2.97 2.77
N LEU A 70 14.22 -3.82 1.76
CA LEU A 70 13.60 -3.44 0.50
C LEU A 70 12.17 -2.93 0.69
N LEU A 71 11.39 -3.58 1.57
CA LEU A 71 10.07 -3.08 1.96
C LEU A 71 10.17 -1.68 2.56
N GLY A 72 11.10 -1.47 3.50
CA GLY A 72 11.32 -0.18 4.13
C GLY A 72 11.74 0.89 3.14
N VAL A 73 12.60 0.57 2.18
CA VAL A 73 12.99 1.49 1.08
C VAL A 73 11.79 1.84 0.22
N GLY A 74 11.00 0.85 -0.24
CA GLY A 74 9.80 1.09 -1.03
C GLY A 74 8.78 1.96 -0.30
N MET A 75 8.51 1.65 0.97
CA MET A 75 7.63 2.48 1.81
C MET A 75 8.19 3.89 2.04
N SER A 76 9.52 4.08 2.06
CA SER A 76 10.13 5.40 2.21
C SER A 76 9.98 6.25 0.95
N THR A 77 10.08 5.64 -0.24
CA THR A 77 9.79 6.36 -1.50
C THR A 77 8.31 6.74 -1.61
N TRP A 78 7.40 5.87 -1.21
CA TRP A 78 5.98 6.19 -1.10
C TRP A 78 5.71 7.29 -0.08
N THR A 79 6.37 7.25 1.08
CA THR A 79 6.29 8.33 2.08
C THR A 79 6.72 9.68 1.51
N ALA A 80 7.79 9.71 0.70
CA ALA A 80 8.25 10.94 0.04
C ALA A 80 7.23 11.44 -1.00
N ALA A 81 6.57 10.54 -1.71
CA ALA A 81 5.49 10.88 -2.62
C ALA A 81 4.27 11.47 -1.89
N GLU A 82 3.85 10.87 -0.76
CA GLU A 82 2.77 11.40 0.10
C GLU A 82 3.12 12.80 0.64
N LEU A 83 4.36 13.05 1.02
CA LEU A 83 4.83 14.38 1.46
C LEU A 83 4.69 15.42 0.35
N LEU A 84 5.05 15.06 -0.89
CA LEU A 84 4.88 15.95 -2.04
C LEU A 84 3.40 16.19 -2.35
N TRP A 85 2.57 15.15 -2.28
CA TRP A 85 1.12 15.24 -2.44
C TRP A 85 0.53 16.21 -1.43
N ALA A 86 0.85 16.03 -0.14
CA ALA A 86 0.41 16.90 0.94
C ALA A 86 0.93 18.35 0.76
N TYR A 87 2.16 18.54 0.28
CA TYR A 87 2.72 19.85 0.00
C TYR A 87 1.91 20.61 -1.05
N TYR A 88 1.57 19.97 -2.18
CA TYR A 88 0.72 20.60 -3.20
C TYR A 88 -0.64 21.00 -2.63
N ARG A 89 -1.28 20.12 -1.90
CA ARG A 89 -2.66 20.34 -1.42
C ARG A 89 -2.76 21.26 -0.21
N ILE A 90 -1.80 21.20 0.72
CA ILE A 90 -1.85 21.96 1.98
C ILE A 90 -1.12 23.30 1.84
N VAL A 91 0.08 23.30 1.28
CA VAL A 91 0.96 24.48 1.25
C VAL A 91 0.68 25.34 0.02
N LEU A 92 0.62 24.71 -1.16
CA LEU A 92 0.39 25.43 -2.42
C LEU A 92 -1.11 25.68 -2.70
N ASP A 93 -2.00 24.97 -2.00
CA ASP A 93 -3.45 25.02 -2.20
C ASP A 93 -3.86 24.73 -3.66
N GLN A 94 -3.22 23.74 -4.27
CA GLN A 94 -3.36 23.39 -5.67
C GLN A 94 -3.64 21.90 -5.84
N ALA A 95 -4.31 21.55 -6.94
CA ALA A 95 -4.38 20.16 -7.38
C ALA A 95 -2.97 19.65 -7.73
N VAL A 96 -2.69 18.40 -7.37
CA VAL A 96 -1.42 17.78 -7.72
C VAL A 96 -1.36 17.59 -9.23
N PRO A 97 -0.34 18.11 -9.91
CA PRO A 97 -0.20 17.90 -11.35
C PRO A 97 0.06 16.43 -11.66
N PHE A 98 -0.44 15.96 -12.78
CA PHE A 98 -0.12 14.63 -13.30
C PHE A 98 0.41 14.78 -14.73
N PRO A 99 1.63 14.28 -15.03
CA PRO A 99 2.60 13.66 -14.13
C PRO A 99 3.32 14.68 -13.20
N SER A 100 3.77 14.17 -12.05
CA SER A 100 4.55 14.93 -11.08
C SER A 100 5.77 14.13 -10.57
N VAL A 101 6.60 14.74 -9.75
CA VAL A 101 7.70 14.04 -9.06
C VAL A 101 7.15 12.98 -8.10
N ALA A 102 5.95 13.16 -7.55
CA ALA A 102 5.32 12.18 -6.70
C ALA A 102 5.06 10.86 -7.45
N ASP A 103 4.64 10.92 -8.71
CA ASP A 103 4.37 9.74 -9.54
C ASP A 103 5.64 8.93 -9.79
N ILE A 104 6.79 9.60 -9.99
CA ILE A 104 8.09 8.94 -10.13
C ILE A 104 8.48 8.23 -8.82
N LEU A 105 8.26 8.87 -7.67
CA LEU A 105 8.55 8.27 -6.37
C LEU A 105 7.64 7.07 -6.07
N TRP A 106 6.35 7.16 -6.40
CA TRP A 106 5.46 6.00 -6.31
C TRP A 106 5.94 4.88 -7.23
N ALA A 107 6.28 5.18 -8.48
CA ALA A 107 6.78 4.18 -9.44
C ALA A 107 8.06 3.48 -8.96
N LEU A 108 9.01 4.20 -8.38
CA LEU A 108 10.20 3.61 -7.77
C LEU A 108 9.87 2.70 -6.58
N GLY A 109 8.92 3.12 -5.74
CA GLY A 109 8.42 2.32 -4.62
C GLY A 109 7.77 1.02 -5.08
N TYR A 110 7.00 1.05 -6.18
CA TYR A 110 6.43 -0.15 -6.80
C TYR A 110 7.49 -1.21 -7.09
N ILE A 111 8.61 -0.82 -7.70
CA ILE A 111 9.71 -1.75 -8.02
C ILE A 111 10.22 -2.42 -6.74
N ALA A 112 10.51 -1.63 -5.70
CA ALA A 112 11.02 -2.14 -4.44
C ALA A 112 10.02 -3.09 -3.74
N VAL A 113 8.73 -2.73 -3.73
CA VAL A 113 7.66 -3.56 -3.14
C VAL A 113 7.44 -4.83 -3.94
N LEU A 114 7.43 -4.79 -5.28
CA LEU A 114 7.33 -5.98 -6.14
C LEU A 114 8.47 -6.96 -5.89
N VAL A 115 9.71 -6.46 -5.84
CA VAL A 115 10.89 -7.29 -5.52
C VAL A 115 10.75 -7.88 -4.11
N THR A 116 10.31 -7.09 -3.15
CA THR A 116 10.06 -7.55 -1.77
C THR A 116 9.05 -8.70 -1.73
N LEU A 117 7.88 -8.52 -2.36
CA LEU A 117 6.83 -9.55 -2.41
C LEU A 117 7.32 -10.83 -3.08
N TRP A 118 8.05 -10.70 -4.19
CA TRP A 118 8.62 -11.84 -4.89
C TRP A 118 9.64 -12.60 -4.05
N LEU A 119 10.59 -11.90 -3.41
CA LEU A 119 11.58 -12.52 -2.55
C LEU A 119 10.93 -13.19 -1.33
N GLN A 120 9.94 -12.53 -0.73
CA GLN A 120 9.20 -13.11 0.39
C GLN A 120 8.43 -14.35 -0.03
N TYR A 121 7.71 -14.30 -1.15
CA TYR A 121 6.98 -15.46 -1.67
C TYR A 121 7.91 -16.66 -1.91
N ARG A 122 9.07 -16.41 -2.50
CA ARG A 122 10.10 -17.47 -2.70
C ARG A 122 10.65 -18.01 -1.39
N ALA A 123 10.84 -17.16 -0.39
CA ALA A 123 11.36 -17.55 0.93
C ALA A 123 10.38 -18.42 1.74
N LEU A 124 9.08 -18.41 1.41
CA LEU A 124 8.10 -19.24 2.10
C LEU A 124 8.34 -20.75 1.88
N GLY A 125 9.02 -21.15 0.80
CA GLY A 125 9.44 -22.54 0.55
C GLY A 125 8.30 -23.56 0.38
N VAL A 126 7.03 -23.13 0.59
CA VAL A 126 5.85 -23.99 0.52
C VAL A 126 5.13 -23.75 -0.81
N GLY A 127 5.05 -24.79 -1.62
CA GLY A 127 4.37 -24.73 -2.90
C GLY A 127 2.85 -24.85 -2.77
N LEU A 128 2.11 -23.89 -3.31
CA LEU A 128 0.69 -24.06 -3.60
C LEU A 128 0.50 -25.09 -4.71
N SER A 129 -0.62 -25.81 -4.68
CA SER A 129 -0.93 -26.77 -5.76
C SER A 129 -1.00 -26.08 -7.13
N PRO A 130 -0.58 -26.74 -8.23
CA PRO A 130 -0.64 -26.16 -9.58
C PRO A 130 -2.06 -25.67 -9.95
N ARG A 131 -3.08 -26.42 -9.54
CA ARG A 131 -4.49 -26.05 -9.78
C ARG A 131 -4.82 -24.72 -9.12
N LEU A 132 -4.45 -24.51 -7.85
CA LEU A 132 -4.72 -23.26 -7.13
C LEU A 132 -3.97 -22.08 -7.76
N LYS A 133 -2.70 -22.27 -8.15
CA LYS A 133 -1.94 -21.24 -8.88
C LYS A 133 -2.61 -20.85 -10.19
N LEU A 134 -3.08 -21.83 -10.97
CA LEU A 134 -3.81 -21.58 -12.23
C LEU A 134 -5.14 -20.87 -11.99
N THR A 135 -5.88 -21.23 -10.92
CA THR A 135 -7.12 -20.53 -10.57
C THR A 135 -6.86 -19.07 -10.23
N VAL A 136 -5.85 -18.80 -9.38
CA VAL A 136 -5.48 -17.41 -9.05
C VAL A 136 -5.02 -16.66 -10.31
N LEU A 137 -4.19 -17.27 -11.15
CA LEU A 137 -3.75 -16.67 -12.41
C LEU A 137 -4.95 -16.34 -13.32
N ALA A 138 -5.91 -17.25 -13.47
CA ALA A 138 -7.11 -17.00 -14.27
C ALA A 138 -7.94 -15.84 -13.73
N ILE A 139 -8.13 -15.75 -12.41
CA ILE A 139 -8.85 -14.63 -11.76
C ILE A 139 -8.14 -13.31 -12.07
N TYR A 140 -6.82 -13.24 -11.90
CA TYR A 140 -6.06 -12.00 -12.14
C TYR A 140 -5.95 -11.66 -13.63
N SER A 141 -5.97 -12.65 -14.53
CA SER A 141 -6.06 -12.41 -15.96
C SER A 141 -7.41 -11.80 -16.36
N VAL A 142 -8.51 -12.26 -15.79
CA VAL A 142 -9.83 -11.65 -15.98
C VAL A 142 -9.87 -10.24 -15.39
N MET A 143 -9.31 -10.05 -14.19
CA MET A 143 -9.21 -8.73 -13.57
C MET A 143 -8.40 -7.76 -14.44
N LEU A 144 -7.27 -8.19 -14.99
CA LEU A 144 -6.47 -7.39 -15.93
C LEU A 144 -7.25 -7.01 -17.18
N ALA A 145 -8.04 -7.94 -17.75
CA ALA A 145 -8.90 -7.64 -18.89
C ALA A 145 -9.98 -6.60 -18.54
N ILE A 146 -10.59 -6.70 -17.36
CA ILE A 146 -11.56 -5.71 -16.86
C ILE A 146 -10.87 -4.35 -16.68
N ILE A 147 -9.72 -4.29 -16.03
CA ILE A 147 -8.94 -3.06 -15.84
C ILE A 147 -8.57 -2.45 -17.20
N PHE A 148 -8.13 -3.27 -18.14
CA PHE A 148 -7.81 -2.81 -19.50
C PHE A 148 -9.02 -2.15 -20.15
N VAL A 149 -10.18 -2.79 -20.14
CA VAL A 149 -11.39 -2.29 -20.79
C VAL A 149 -11.94 -1.02 -20.13
N PHE A 150 -11.96 -0.97 -18.80
CA PHE A 150 -12.64 0.11 -18.08
C PHE A 150 -11.72 1.25 -17.66
N LEU A 151 -10.42 1.02 -17.52
CA LEU A 151 -9.47 2.05 -17.07
C LEU A 151 -8.46 2.44 -18.15
N LEU A 152 -7.86 1.49 -18.86
CA LEU A 152 -6.80 1.80 -19.81
C LEU A 152 -7.33 2.09 -21.21
N TRP A 153 -8.31 1.33 -21.69
CA TRP A 153 -8.88 1.52 -23.02
C TRP A 153 -9.46 2.93 -23.25
N PRO A 154 -10.22 3.54 -22.32
CA PRO A 154 -10.71 4.91 -22.50
C PRO A 154 -9.57 5.92 -22.71
N ILE A 155 -8.44 5.74 -22.02
CA ILE A 155 -7.24 6.60 -22.15
C ILE A 155 -6.61 6.41 -23.54
N LEU A 156 -6.55 5.18 -24.05
CA LEU A 156 -5.98 4.84 -25.36
C LEU A 156 -6.88 5.20 -26.53
N ALA A 157 -8.19 5.23 -26.32
CA ALA A 157 -9.17 5.47 -27.38
C ALA A 157 -9.28 6.95 -27.80
N GLU A 158 -8.63 7.87 -27.08
CA GLU A 158 -8.58 9.29 -27.39
C GLU A 158 -7.15 9.71 -27.82
N PRO A 159 -6.66 9.26 -28.99
CA PRO A 159 -5.29 9.51 -29.41
C PRO A 159 -5.05 11.00 -29.61
N GLY A 160 -3.96 11.51 -29.02
CA GLY A 160 -3.53 12.91 -29.12
C GLY A 160 -4.16 13.86 -28.11
N GLN A 161 -5.12 13.43 -27.28
CA GLN A 161 -5.68 14.25 -26.21
C GLN A 161 -4.92 14.06 -24.89
N VAL A 162 -4.32 12.88 -24.69
CA VAL A 162 -3.56 12.52 -23.48
C VAL A 162 -2.07 12.41 -23.81
N PRO A 163 -1.17 13.08 -23.08
CA PRO A 163 0.27 12.95 -23.27
C PRO A 163 0.74 11.51 -23.11
N THR A 164 1.67 11.08 -23.97
CA THR A 164 2.21 9.70 -23.96
C THR A 164 2.75 9.29 -22.58
N ILE A 165 3.38 10.22 -21.85
CA ILE A 165 3.92 9.93 -20.53
C ILE A 165 2.82 9.60 -19.50
N GLU A 166 1.66 10.25 -19.59
CA GLU A 166 0.51 9.95 -18.73
C GLU A 166 -0.04 8.55 -19.01
N ILE A 167 -0.12 8.17 -20.28
CA ILE A 167 -0.52 6.82 -20.70
C ILE A 167 0.44 5.78 -20.14
N LEU A 168 1.75 6.02 -20.28
CA LEU A 168 2.78 5.08 -19.81
C LEU A 168 2.76 4.93 -18.27
N LEU A 169 2.62 6.01 -17.53
CA LEU A 169 2.55 5.97 -16.06
C LEU A 169 1.25 5.27 -15.59
N SER A 170 0.11 5.57 -16.23
CA SER A 170 -1.15 4.91 -15.92
C SER A 170 -1.10 3.41 -16.22
N ALA A 171 -0.55 3.02 -17.36
CA ALA A 171 -0.37 1.61 -17.69
C ALA A 171 0.60 0.90 -16.74
N TYR A 172 1.70 1.56 -16.38
CA TYR A 172 2.69 1.04 -15.43
C TYR A 172 2.07 0.77 -14.06
N SER A 173 1.32 1.74 -13.48
CA SER A 173 0.68 1.57 -12.19
C SER A 173 -0.39 0.48 -12.21
N LEU A 174 -1.32 0.51 -13.18
CA LEU A 174 -2.40 -0.47 -13.28
C LEU A 174 -1.89 -1.91 -13.46
N ILE A 175 -0.86 -2.12 -14.30
CA ILE A 175 -0.24 -3.44 -14.50
C ILE A 175 0.53 -3.84 -13.23
N GLY A 176 1.26 -2.91 -12.63
CA GLY A 176 1.97 -3.11 -11.37
C GLY A 176 1.05 -3.54 -10.23
N ASP A 177 -0.12 -2.93 -10.11
CA ASP A 177 -1.17 -3.27 -9.14
C ASP A 177 -1.63 -4.72 -9.29
N VAL A 178 -1.93 -5.13 -10.52
CA VAL A 178 -2.36 -6.52 -10.79
C VAL A 178 -1.26 -7.51 -10.40
N ILE A 179 0.00 -7.22 -10.74
CA ILE A 179 1.13 -8.09 -10.41
C ILE A 179 1.35 -8.11 -8.88
N MET A 180 1.30 -6.97 -8.21
CA MET A 180 1.42 -6.90 -6.74
C MET A 180 0.31 -7.70 -6.06
N ALA A 181 -0.94 -7.50 -6.48
CA ALA A 181 -2.08 -8.21 -5.91
C ALA A 181 -2.01 -9.73 -6.17
N PHE A 182 -1.54 -10.15 -7.35
CA PHE A 182 -1.32 -11.56 -7.67
C PHE A 182 -0.31 -12.20 -6.71
N ILE A 183 0.89 -11.61 -6.57
CA ILE A 183 1.94 -12.15 -5.68
C ILE A 183 1.50 -12.09 -4.22
N ALA A 184 0.83 -10.99 -3.83
CA ALA A 184 0.30 -10.80 -2.50
C ALA A 184 -0.73 -11.89 -2.16
N THR A 185 -1.66 -12.18 -3.06
CA THR A 185 -2.67 -13.23 -2.87
C THR A 185 -2.03 -14.62 -2.75
N LEU A 186 -1.08 -14.96 -3.61
CA LEU A 186 -0.35 -16.23 -3.48
C LEU A 186 0.37 -16.33 -2.13
N SER A 187 1.00 -15.24 -1.68
CA SER A 187 1.67 -15.17 -0.38
C SER A 187 0.68 -15.32 0.77
N LEU A 188 -0.48 -14.66 0.70
CA LEU A 188 -1.51 -14.74 1.73
C LEU A 188 -2.07 -16.15 1.88
N LEU A 189 -2.32 -16.85 0.76
CA LEU A 189 -2.81 -18.23 0.76
C LEU A 189 -1.84 -19.20 1.46
N VAL A 190 -0.53 -18.96 1.33
CA VAL A 190 0.50 -19.74 2.02
C VAL A 190 0.55 -19.36 3.51
N LEU A 191 0.49 -18.06 3.82
CA LEU A 191 0.67 -17.52 5.18
C LEU A 191 -0.54 -17.72 6.08
N TRP A 192 -1.73 -18.00 5.52
CA TRP A 192 -3.01 -17.97 6.25
C TRP A 192 -3.03 -18.88 7.49
N LYS A 193 -2.35 -20.02 7.45
CA LYS A 193 -2.35 -21.01 8.53
C LYS A 193 -1.19 -20.90 9.51
N GLY A 194 -0.25 -19.95 9.31
CA GLY A 194 1.00 -19.86 10.09
C GLY A 194 1.01 -18.72 11.13
N VAL A 195 1.39 -19.02 12.37
CA VAL A 195 1.55 -17.99 13.42
C VAL A 195 2.78 -17.11 13.17
N VAL A 196 3.87 -17.69 12.69
CA VAL A 196 5.12 -16.99 12.37
C VAL A 196 4.96 -16.05 11.17
N GLY A 197 4.00 -16.35 10.29
CA GLY A 197 3.66 -15.51 9.14
C GLY A 197 2.82 -14.26 9.44
N ARG A 198 2.36 -14.05 10.68
CA ARG A 198 1.46 -12.94 11.03
C ARG A 198 1.96 -11.55 10.60
N PRO A 199 3.22 -11.15 10.82
CA PRO A 199 3.70 -9.86 10.33
C PRO A 199 3.51 -9.69 8.82
N TRP A 200 3.79 -10.74 8.06
CA TRP A 200 3.64 -10.75 6.61
C TRP A 200 2.18 -10.82 6.15
N GLN A 201 1.27 -11.39 6.92
CA GLN A 201 -0.17 -11.29 6.66
C GLN A 201 -0.61 -9.82 6.65
N TYR A 202 -0.17 -9.01 7.64
CA TYR A 202 -0.46 -7.57 7.67
C TYR A 202 0.12 -6.85 6.45
N ILE A 203 1.39 -7.11 6.09
CA ILE A 203 2.02 -6.49 4.93
C ILE A 203 1.28 -6.83 3.64
N VAL A 204 0.95 -8.11 3.43
CA VAL A 204 0.23 -8.54 2.23
C VAL A 204 -1.18 -7.96 2.16
N ILE A 205 -1.91 -7.91 3.28
CA ILE A 205 -3.22 -7.26 3.35
C ILE A 205 -3.09 -5.76 3.05
N SER A 206 -2.07 -5.09 3.61
CA SER A 206 -1.79 -3.68 3.31
C SER A 206 -1.61 -3.45 1.80
N ILE A 207 -0.81 -4.27 1.13
CA ILE A 207 -0.58 -4.16 -0.32
C ILE A 207 -1.88 -4.40 -1.11
N LEU A 208 -2.71 -5.36 -0.72
CA LEU A 208 -4.02 -5.57 -1.35
C LEU A 208 -4.94 -4.35 -1.17
N LEU A 209 -4.90 -3.69 0.00
CA LEU A 209 -5.63 -2.45 0.24
C LEU A 209 -5.10 -1.31 -0.64
N VAL A 210 -3.76 -1.15 -0.79
CA VAL A 210 -3.18 -0.17 -1.73
C VAL A 210 -3.72 -0.41 -3.12
N VAL A 211 -3.66 -1.63 -3.65
CA VAL A 211 -4.15 -1.94 -4.99
C VAL A 211 -5.64 -1.61 -5.16
N ILE A 212 -6.48 -1.92 -4.17
CA ILE A 212 -7.90 -1.56 -4.22
C ILE A 212 -8.08 -0.05 -4.28
N ALA A 213 -7.31 0.70 -3.48
CA ALA A 213 -7.37 2.16 -3.46
C ALA A 213 -6.86 2.76 -4.77
N ASP A 214 -5.76 2.25 -5.34
CA ASP A 214 -5.18 2.71 -6.61
C ASP A 214 -6.14 2.51 -7.79
N LEU A 215 -6.78 1.34 -7.89
CA LEU A 215 -7.78 1.06 -8.92
C LEU A 215 -9.01 1.98 -8.78
N ALA A 216 -9.49 2.18 -7.55
CA ALA A 216 -10.61 3.09 -7.29
C ALA A 216 -10.24 4.56 -7.54
N PHE A 217 -9.02 4.97 -7.17
CA PHE A 217 -8.48 6.31 -7.43
C PHE A 217 -8.33 6.56 -8.93
N SER A 218 -7.73 5.62 -9.67
CA SER A 218 -7.56 5.72 -11.12
C SER A 218 -8.90 5.88 -11.83
N TYR A 219 -9.89 5.07 -11.45
CA TYR A 219 -11.25 5.19 -11.97
C TYR A 219 -11.89 6.55 -11.64
N ALA A 220 -11.80 6.98 -10.38
CA ALA A 220 -12.41 8.22 -9.92
C ALA A 220 -11.74 9.45 -10.55
N THR A 221 -10.43 9.45 -10.70
CA THR A 221 -9.67 10.53 -11.32
C THR A 221 -9.95 10.65 -12.80
N TRP A 222 -9.93 9.54 -13.53
CA TRP A 222 -10.24 9.52 -14.95
C TRP A 222 -11.66 10.03 -15.24
N ASN A 223 -12.63 9.64 -14.41
CA ASN A 223 -14.00 10.10 -14.55
C ASN A 223 -14.26 11.48 -13.91
N LYS A 224 -13.23 12.19 -13.48
CA LYS A 224 -13.32 13.51 -12.81
C LYS A 224 -14.24 13.49 -11.57
N MET A 225 -14.29 12.36 -10.88
CA MET A 225 -15.12 12.13 -9.70
C MET A 225 -14.34 12.23 -8.40
N TYR A 226 -12.99 12.21 -8.45
CA TYR A 226 -12.18 12.26 -7.25
C TYR A 226 -12.09 13.70 -6.70
N ALA A 227 -12.66 13.90 -5.52
CA ALA A 227 -12.48 15.10 -4.72
C ALA A 227 -12.74 14.76 -3.24
N THR A 228 -11.73 14.91 -2.40
CA THR A 228 -11.79 14.60 -0.97
C THR A 228 -12.98 15.32 -0.31
N GLY A 229 -13.79 14.56 0.43
CA GLY A 229 -14.96 15.08 1.14
C GLY A 229 -16.20 15.35 0.29
N SER A 230 -16.17 15.17 -1.04
CA SER A 230 -17.29 15.51 -1.91
C SER A 230 -18.26 14.36 -2.16
N ASN A 231 -17.79 13.11 -2.17
CA ASN A 231 -18.60 11.94 -2.49
C ASN A 231 -18.08 10.66 -1.83
N LEU A 232 -18.92 9.63 -1.85
CA LEU A 232 -18.62 8.33 -1.22
C LEU A 232 -17.40 7.66 -1.83
N LEU A 233 -17.21 7.73 -3.16
CA LEU A 233 -16.08 7.07 -3.83
C LEU A 233 -14.74 7.65 -3.37
N SER A 234 -14.62 8.98 -3.32
CA SER A 234 -13.44 9.65 -2.77
C SER A 234 -13.20 9.27 -1.31
N GLY A 235 -14.29 9.15 -0.52
CA GLY A 235 -14.19 8.69 0.86
C GLY A 235 -13.65 7.27 0.98
N VAL A 236 -14.11 6.37 0.14
CA VAL A 236 -13.61 4.99 0.10
C VAL A 236 -12.13 4.97 -0.27
N VAL A 237 -11.72 5.71 -1.29
CA VAL A 237 -10.32 5.82 -1.71
C VAL A 237 -9.44 6.27 -0.55
N ASP A 238 -9.76 7.42 0.06
CA ASP A 238 -8.97 8.03 1.13
C ASP A 238 -8.90 7.12 2.38
N VAL A 239 -10.03 6.49 2.76
CA VAL A 239 -10.09 5.57 3.91
C VAL A 239 -9.27 4.31 3.66
N VAL A 240 -9.32 3.74 2.45
CA VAL A 240 -8.60 2.51 2.12
C VAL A 240 -7.09 2.76 2.04
N TYR A 241 -6.63 3.89 1.48
CA TYR A 241 -5.21 4.27 1.49
C TYR A 241 -4.67 4.42 2.92
N LEU A 242 -5.37 5.20 3.76
CA LEU A 242 -4.96 5.35 5.15
C LEU A 242 -4.91 4.00 5.87
N SER A 243 -5.93 3.16 5.67
CA SER A 243 -5.98 1.82 6.26
C SER A 243 -4.80 0.96 5.85
N ALA A 244 -4.37 1.06 4.59
CA ALA A 244 -3.21 0.34 4.07
C ALA A 244 -1.93 0.70 4.85
N TYR A 245 -1.64 1.98 5.05
CA TYR A 245 -0.47 2.42 5.81
C TYR A 245 -0.55 2.02 7.29
N VAL A 246 -1.72 2.12 7.92
CA VAL A 246 -1.93 1.67 9.31
C VAL A 246 -1.66 0.16 9.44
N VAL A 247 -2.16 -0.64 8.51
CA VAL A 247 -1.97 -2.09 8.50
C VAL A 247 -0.51 -2.45 8.22
N ALA A 248 0.18 -1.74 7.30
CA ALA A 248 1.62 -1.93 7.06
C ALA A 248 2.44 -1.64 8.32
N ALA A 249 2.14 -0.53 9.01
CA ALA A 249 2.79 -0.18 10.27
C ALA A 249 2.60 -1.28 11.33
N ALA A 250 1.39 -1.85 11.42
CA ALA A 250 1.12 -2.96 12.33
C ALA A 250 1.94 -4.21 11.99
N GLY A 251 2.16 -4.51 10.70
CA GLY A 251 3.02 -5.59 10.23
C GLY A 251 4.47 -5.42 10.70
N GLY A 252 5.06 -4.25 10.47
CA GLY A 252 6.41 -3.92 10.92
C GLY A 252 6.55 -3.97 12.45
N TYR A 253 5.58 -3.41 13.18
CA TYR A 253 5.54 -3.46 14.64
C TYR A 253 5.47 -4.90 15.17
N ARG A 254 4.64 -5.74 14.58
CA ARG A 254 4.53 -7.16 14.94
C ARG A 254 5.84 -7.91 14.72
N GLN A 255 6.56 -7.63 13.62
CA GLN A 255 7.86 -8.24 13.37
C GLN A 255 8.86 -7.90 14.48
N ILE A 256 8.97 -6.63 14.86
CA ILE A 256 9.87 -6.18 15.91
C ILE A 256 9.54 -6.86 17.24
N THR A 257 8.27 -6.91 17.62
CA THR A 257 7.85 -7.49 18.90
C THR A 257 8.07 -9.00 18.99
N LEU A 258 8.02 -9.72 17.87
CA LEU A 258 8.33 -11.15 17.82
C LEU A 258 9.83 -11.45 17.90
N SER A 259 10.69 -10.54 17.41
CA SER A 259 12.13 -10.73 17.37
C SER A 259 12.84 -10.36 18.69
N LEU A 260 12.26 -9.50 19.50
CA LEU A 260 12.85 -9.01 20.77
C LEU A 260 13.19 -10.12 21.79
N PRO A 261 12.38 -11.18 22.00
CA PRO A 261 12.71 -12.25 22.92
C PRO A 261 13.93 -13.07 22.50
N GLN A 262 14.21 -13.18 21.20
CA GLN A 262 15.34 -13.96 20.66
C GLN A 262 16.68 -13.23 20.87
N VAL A 263 16.68 -11.89 20.80
CA VAL A 263 17.88 -11.07 21.01
C VAL A 263 18.31 -11.11 22.49
N ILE A 264 17.34 -11.04 23.42
CA ILE A 264 17.63 -11.06 24.87
C ILE A 264 18.06 -12.46 25.35
N GLY A 265 17.59 -13.52 24.71
CA GLY A 265 17.95 -14.91 25.05
C GLY A 265 19.35 -15.33 24.63
N ASN A 266 19.99 -14.62 23.71
CA ASN A 266 21.34 -14.90 23.23
C ASN A 266 22.45 -14.13 23.99
N GLU A 267 22.07 -13.21 24.90
CA GLU A 267 23.01 -12.41 25.72
C GLU A 267 23.15 -12.96 27.15
N VAL A 268 22.55 -14.09 27.50
CA VAL A 268 22.63 -14.81 28.79
C VAL A 268 23.28 -16.18 28.56
#